data_c8c97294c6ff6e0bd2327861748b15f1
#
_entry.id   c8c97294c6ff6e0bd2327861748b15f1
#
_cell.length_a   1.000
_cell.length_b   1.000
_cell.length_c   1.000
_cell.angle_alpha   90.00
_cell.angle_beta   90.00
_cell.angle_gamma   90.00
#
_symmetry.space_group_name_H-M   'P 1'
#
loop_
_entity.id
_entity.type
_entity.pdbx_description
1 polymer ?
#
loop_
_entity_poly.entity_id
_entity_poly.type
_entity_poly.pdbx_seq_one_letter_code
_entity_poly.pdbx_strand_id
1 'polypeptide(L)'
;MPIKTQNDLPAKEILENENIFVMDEFRALHQDMRPLQVLILNNMPVKQDTELQLLRALSNTPLQVDVTFMNTKTHVSLNTPASYLNKVYTTFDEIKDRTFDGLIVTGAPVEDITFEEVDYWEETCKILDWAETHVTSTLHICWAAQAGFYHYYGINKRQLPQKLFGVYEHKVSNRKIPLVRGFDDIFLAPHSRHTETPSEAIHACKELTILAESEKAGVFLAIAEEGKKIFVAGHPEYDRYTLNNEYHRDLDKGLPIQVPYNYYPDDDPEQRPLLQWRSHCNNLYSNWLNYYVYQATPYDLAQIR
;
A
#
# COMPACT_ATOMS: atom_id res chain seq x y z
N MET A 1 7.34 15.53 -11.68
CA MET A 1 8.69 15.59 -11.09
C MET A 1 8.98 14.25 -10.44
N PRO A 2 10.23 13.88 -10.20
CA PRO A 2 10.62 12.47 -10.17
C PRO A 2 10.73 11.92 -8.77
N ILE A 3 10.59 10.59 -8.68
CA ILE A 3 11.02 9.82 -7.52
C ILE A 3 12.55 9.86 -7.44
N LYS A 4 13.07 10.19 -6.27
CA LYS A 4 14.47 9.93 -5.94
C LYS A 4 14.58 8.51 -5.41
N THR A 5 15.43 7.71 -6.04
CA THR A 5 15.73 6.34 -5.61
C THR A 5 17.23 6.16 -5.43
N GLN A 6 17.60 5.11 -4.71
CA GLN A 6 18.99 4.65 -4.70
C GLN A 6 19.44 4.33 -6.13
N ASN A 7 20.67 4.72 -6.49
CA ASN A 7 21.17 4.61 -7.86
C ASN A 7 21.16 3.18 -8.41
N ASP A 8 21.31 2.19 -7.55
CA ASP A 8 21.42 0.77 -7.90
C ASP A 8 20.09 -0.01 -7.73
N LEU A 9 18.95 0.68 -7.55
CA LEU A 9 17.67 -0.01 -7.41
C LEU A 9 17.24 -0.61 -8.76
N PRO A 10 16.97 -1.94 -8.86
CA PRO A 10 16.57 -2.58 -10.12
C PRO A 10 15.30 -1.97 -10.74
N ALA A 11 14.38 -1.48 -9.92
CA ALA A 11 13.17 -0.81 -10.37
C ALA A 11 13.44 0.45 -11.20
N LYS A 12 14.60 1.11 -11.04
CA LYS A 12 14.93 2.36 -11.75
C LYS A 12 14.91 2.17 -13.27
N GLU A 13 15.61 1.16 -13.79
CA GLU A 13 15.68 0.88 -15.22
C GLU A 13 14.29 0.57 -15.82
N ILE A 14 13.46 -0.17 -15.06
CA ILE A 14 12.11 -0.52 -15.51
C ILE A 14 11.24 0.74 -15.58
N LEU A 15 11.30 1.61 -14.56
CA LEU A 15 10.54 2.84 -14.51
C LEU A 15 10.95 3.81 -15.64
N GLU A 16 12.24 3.94 -15.92
CA GLU A 16 12.75 4.76 -17.04
C GLU A 16 12.27 4.23 -18.40
N ASN A 17 12.23 2.90 -18.59
CA ASN A 17 11.68 2.27 -19.79
C ASN A 17 10.16 2.49 -19.97
N GLU A 18 9.45 2.74 -18.87
CA GLU A 18 8.02 3.10 -18.85
C GLU A 18 7.79 4.61 -19.04
N ASN A 19 8.81 5.39 -19.37
CA ASN A 19 8.79 6.87 -19.44
C ASN A 19 8.42 7.54 -18.10
N ILE A 20 8.70 6.87 -17.00
CA ILE A 20 8.58 7.44 -15.65
C ILE A 20 9.93 8.05 -15.28
N PHE A 21 9.92 9.35 -15.01
CA PHE A 21 11.17 10.05 -14.72
C PHE A 21 11.64 9.73 -13.29
N VAL A 22 12.80 9.10 -13.17
CA VAL A 22 13.48 8.80 -11.90
C VAL A 22 14.67 9.74 -11.76
N MET A 23 14.81 10.38 -10.59
CA MET A 23 15.90 11.31 -10.30
C MET A 23 17.03 10.59 -9.59
N ASP A 24 18.27 10.82 -10.02
CA ASP A 24 19.44 10.42 -9.27
C ASP A 24 19.73 11.39 -8.09
N GLU A 25 20.59 10.96 -7.18
CA GLU A 25 20.94 11.75 -5.99
C GLU A 25 21.61 13.08 -6.35
N PHE A 26 22.43 13.09 -7.39
CA PHE A 26 23.15 14.30 -7.80
C PHE A 26 22.18 15.39 -8.26
N ARG A 27 21.21 15.03 -9.09
CA ARG A 27 20.19 15.97 -9.60
C ARG A 27 19.26 16.45 -8.49
N ALA A 28 18.90 15.57 -7.54
CA ALA A 28 18.07 15.91 -6.40
C ALA A 28 18.72 16.96 -5.49
N LEU A 29 20.03 16.89 -5.27
CA LEU A 29 20.78 17.83 -4.45
C LEU A 29 20.91 19.25 -5.06
N HIS A 30 20.61 19.43 -6.36
CA HIS A 30 20.72 20.71 -7.06
C HIS A 30 19.37 21.40 -7.29
N GLN A 31 18.30 20.94 -6.64
CA GLN A 31 16.99 21.57 -6.68
C GLN A 31 16.64 22.15 -5.30
N ASP A 32 16.27 23.42 -5.24
CA ASP A 32 15.85 24.15 -4.02
C ASP A 32 14.46 23.71 -3.51
N MET A 33 14.19 22.39 -3.45
CA MET A 33 12.94 21.84 -2.94
C MET A 33 13.25 20.70 -1.99
N ARG A 34 12.65 20.74 -0.80
CA ARG A 34 12.72 19.62 0.14
C ARG A 34 11.91 18.44 -0.41
N PRO A 35 12.53 17.28 -0.70
CA PRO A 35 11.81 16.07 -1.07
C PRO A 35 10.93 15.60 0.09
N LEU A 36 9.75 15.04 -0.22
CA LEU A 36 8.95 14.34 0.76
C LEU A 36 9.63 13.04 1.16
N GLN A 37 9.84 12.84 2.45
CA GLN A 37 10.43 11.62 2.99
C GLN A 37 9.33 10.57 3.20
N VAL A 38 9.29 9.55 2.35
CA VAL A 38 8.31 8.47 2.44
C VAL A 38 8.99 7.18 2.84
N LEU A 39 8.56 6.63 3.97
CA LEU A 39 9.00 5.31 4.45
C LEU A 39 8.03 4.24 3.93
N ILE A 40 8.54 3.11 3.48
CA ILE A 40 7.74 1.95 3.05
C ILE A 40 8.15 0.72 3.85
N LEU A 41 7.29 0.29 4.78
CA LEU A 41 7.41 -1.02 5.43
C LEU A 41 6.85 -2.08 4.49
N ASN A 42 7.76 -2.81 3.83
CA ASN A 42 7.41 -3.79 2.82
C ASN A 42 7.41 -5.21 3.42
N ASN A 43 6.21 -5.73 3.73
CA ASN A 43 6.00 -7.09 4.25
C ASN A 43 5.60 -8.09 3.15
N MET A 44 5.55 -7.66 1.87
CA MET A 44 5.20 -8.53 0.76
C MET A 44 6.30 -9.56 0.47
N PRO A 45 5.92 -10.77 0.00
CA PRO A 45 6.87 -11.87 -0.19
C PRO A 45 7.84 -11.64 -1.35
N VAL A 46 7.39 -10.98 -2.44
CA VAL A 46 8.23 -10.62 -3.60
C VAL A 46 8.47 -9.11 -3.53
N LYS A 47 9.53 -8.73 -2.80
CA LYS A 47 9.77 -7.32 -2.47
C LYS A 47 9.98 -6.43 -3.70
N GLN A 48 10.72 -6.91 -4.70
CA GLN A 48 11.04 -6.13 -5.90
C GLN A 48 9.81 -5.77 -6.73
N ASP A 49 8.82 -6.68 -6.83
CA ASP A 49 7.57 -6.38 -7.52
C ASP A 49 6.79 -5.29 -6.80
N THR A 50 6.72 -5.36 -5.47
CA THR A 50 6.04 -4.36 -4.64
C THR A 50 6.76 -3.00 -4.67
N GLU A 51 8.09 -3.00 -4.65
CA GLU A 51 8.90 -1.80 -4.85
C GLU A 51 8.53 -1.09 -6.15
N LEU A 52 8.53 -1.83 -7.26
CA LEU A 52 8.19 -1.30 -8.58
C LEU A 52 6.75 -0.76 -8.63
N GLN A 53 5.79 -1.50 -8.09
CA GLN A 53 4.38 -1.12 -8.05
C GLN A 53 4.16 0.17 -7.26
N LEU A 54 4.73 0.27 -6.07
CA LEU A 54 4.59 1.46 -5.22
C LEU A 54 5.36 2.66 -5.78
N LEU A 55 6.57 2.47 -6.29
CA LEU A 55 7.33 3.56 -6.93
C LEU A 55 6.58 4.10 -8.15
N ARG A 56 5.97 3.24 -8.96
CA ARG A 56 5.13 3.67 -10.09
C ARG A 56 3.92 4.47 -9.63
N ALA A 57 3.24 4.04 -8.57
CA ALA A 57 2.10 4.76 -8.01
C ALA A 57 2.49 6.13 -7.44
N LEU A 58 3.60 6.19 -6.70
CA LEU A 58 4.13 7.43 -6.12
C LEU A 58 4.71 8.40 -7.16
N SER A 59 5.08 7.93 -8.35
CA SER A 59 5.68 8.77 -9.39
C SER A 59 4.71 9.71 -10.10
N ASN A 60 3.40 9.49 -9.96
CA ASN A 60 2.37 10.26 -10.66
C ASN A 60 2.02 11.58 -9.92
N THR A 61 3.04 12.34 -9.55
CA THR A 61 2.91 13.63 -8.85
C THR A 61 3.99 14.61 -9.31
N PRO A 62 3.75 15.93 -9.27
CA PRO A 62 4.80 16.93 -9.45
C PRO A 62 5.72 17.08 -8.22
N LEU A 63 5.39 16.47 -7.09
CA LEU A 63 6.18 16.55 -5.87
C LEU A 63 7.41 15.64 -5.95
N GLN A 64 8.51 16.09 -5.38
CA GLN A 64 9.71 15.26 -5.24
C GLN A 64 9.54 14.32 -4.04
N VAL A 65 9.71 13.02 -4.25
CA VAL A 65 9.55 11.99 -3.21
C VAL A 65 10.86 11.22 -3.07
N ASP A 66 11.37 11.16 -1.86
CA ASP A 66 12.54 10.38 -1.45
C ASP A 66 12.05 9.16 -0.67
N VAL A 67 12.25 7.96 -1.22
CA VAL A 67 11.70 6.72 -0.67
C VAL A 67 12.76 5.94 0.09
N THR A 68 12.45 5.60 1.34
CA THR A 68 13.22 4.69 2.18
C THR A 68 12.45 3.38 2.34
N PHE A 69 13.04 2.24 1.98
CA PHE A 69 12.44 0.93 2.21
C PHE A 69 12.88 0.36 3.56
N MET A 70 11.92 -0.19 4.29
CA MET A 70 12.13 -0.84 5.59
C MET A 70 11.53 -2.25 5.56
N ASN A 71 12.20 -3.20 6.20
CA ASN A 71 11.68 -4.53 6.49
C ASN A 71 11.71 -4.80 7.99
N THR A 72 10.84 -5.70 8.44
CA THR A 72 10.85 -6.22 9.81
C THR A 72 12.12 -7.04 10.06
N LYS A 73 12.77 -6.81 11.20
CA LYS A 73 14.00 -7.51 11.61
C LYS A 73 13.69 -8.91 12.16
N THR A 74 12.53 -9.07 12.75
CA THR A 74 12.08 -10.32 13.38
C THR A 74 11.67 -11.39 12.35
N HIS A 75 11.48 -11.03 11.09
CA HIS A 75 11.12 -11.94 10.01
C HIS A 75 12.26 -12.20 9.02
N VAL A 76 12.49 -13.46 8.69
CA VAL A 76 13.46 -13.87 7.65
C VAL A 76 12.74 -13.99 6.31
N SER A 77 13.05 -13.10 5.38
CA SER A 77 12.49 -13.18 4.02
C SER A 77 13.00 -14.44 3.29
N LEU A 78 12.08 -15.28 2.83
CA LEU A 78 12.41 -16.52 2.09
C LEU A 78 12.63 -16.28 0.58
N ASN A 79 12.03 -15.22 0.03
CA ASN A 79 12.00 -14.96 -1.42
C ASN A 79 12.97 -13.85 -1.87
N THR A 80 13.65 -13.18 -0.92
CA THR A 80 14.56 -12.08 -1.23
C THR A 80 15.91 -12.34 -0.58
N PRO A 81 17.02 -12.33 -1.36
CA PRO A 81 18.36 -12.57 -0.82
C PRO A 81 18.75 -11.56 0.26
N ALA A 82 19.39 -12.02 1.33
CA ALA A 82 19.85 -11.15 2.42
C ALA A 82 20.80 -10.04 1.93
N SER A 83 21.66 -10.32 0.92
CA SER A 83 22.54 -9.33 0.31
C SER A 83 21.79 -8.16 -0.33
N TYR A 84 20.62 -8.43 -0.94
CA TYR A 84 19.75 -7.40 -1.48
C TYR A 84 19.11 -6.59 -0.35
N LEU A 85 18.55 -7.27 0.66
CA LEU A 85 17.94 -6.60 1.81
C LEU A 85 18.92 -5.65 2.50
N ASN A 86 20.13 -6.12 2.80
CA ASN A 86 21.17 -5.30 3.46
C ASN A 86 21.60 -4.08 2.62
N LYS A 87 21.40 -4.11 1.30
CA LYS A 87 21.76 -3.00 0.41
C LYS A 87 20.64 -1.97 0.26
N VAL A 88 19.39 -2.43 0.21
CA VAL A 88 18.23 -1.62 -0.19
C VAL A 88 17.34 -1.25 0.99
N TYR A 89 17.26 -2.13 2.00
CA TYR A 89 16.33 -1.99 3.13
C TYR A 89 17.06 -1.54 4.40
N THR A 90 16.38 -0.72 5.16
CA THR A 90 16.72 -0.39 6.55
C THR A 90 15.86 -1.18 7.53
N THR A 91 16.21 -1.14 8.79
CA THR A 91 15.45 -1.73 9.91
C THR A 91 14.85 -0.62 10.79
N PHE A 92 13.86 -0.98 11.62
CA PHE A 92 13.25 -0.03 12.54
C PHE A 92 14.28 0.57 13.52
N ASP A 93 15.23 -0.22 14.01
CA ASP A 93 16.28 0.28 14.92
C ASP A 93 17.13 1.41 14.32
N GLU A 94 17.30 1.42 12.99
CA GLU A 94 18.12 2.41 12.28
C GLU A 94 17.35 3.71 11.98
N ILE A 95 16.01 3.67 12.01
CA ILE A 95 15.19 4.84 11.62
C ILE A 95 14.35 5.42 12.76
N LYS A 96 14.26 4.77 13.92
CA LYS A 96 13.35 5.14 15.01
C LYS A 96 13.51 6.57 15.54
N ASP A 97 14.70 7.16 15.38
CA ASP A 97 14.98 8.54 15.78
C ASP A 97 14.77 9.55 14.63
N ARG A 98 14.28 9.10 13.47
CA ARG A 98 13.96 9.93 12.30
C ARG A 98 12.46 10.22 12.27
N THR A 99 12.09 11.27 11.53
CA THR A 99 10.71 11.62 11.19
C THR A 99 10.50 11.52 9.68
N PHE A 100 9.28 11.22 9.27
CA PHE A 100 8.91 11.06 7.86
C PHE A 100 7.62 11.82 7.55
N ASP A 101 7.50 12.29 6.31
CA ASP A 101 6.27 12.92 5.83
C ASP A 101 5.16 11.88 5.65
N GLY A 102 5.49 10.68 5.18
CA GLY A 102 4.53 9.61 4.97
C GLY A 102 5.09 8.23 5.27
N LEU A 103 4.22 7.31 5.66
CA LEU A 103 4.52 5.89 5.82
C LEU A 103 3.52 5.07 5.00
N ILE A 104 4.01 4.09 4.25
CA ILE A 104 3.20 3.03 3.64
C ILE A 104 3.52 1.73 4.34
N VAL A 105 2.51 1.04 4.86
CA VAL A 105 2.62 -0.32 5.37
C VAL A 105 1.91 -1.25 4.39
N THR A 106 2.65 -2.19 3.79
CA THR A 106 2.11 -3.07 2.75
C THR A 106 1.33 -4.24 3.33
N GLY A 107 0.60 -4.94 2.48
CA GLY A 107 0.05 -6.25 2.78
C GLY A 107 1.13 -7.28 3.16
N ALA A 108 0.67 -8.44 3.64
CA ALA A 108 1.51 -9.57 3.98
C ALA A 108 0.73 -10.89 3.78
N PRO A 109 1.38 -12.00 3.39
CA PRO A 109 0.71 -13.28 3.13
C PRO A 109 0.53 -14.10 4.42
N VAL A 110 0.01 -13.49 5.48
CA VAL A 110 -0.18 -14.09 6.83
C VAL A 110 -1.63 -13.96 7.30
N GLU A 111 -2.56 -13.98 6.36
CA GLU A 111 -3.97 -13.75 6.64
C GLU A 111 -4.64 -14.89 7.41
N ASP A 112 -4.15 -16.14 7.22
CA ASP A 112 -4.78 -17.35 7.74
C ASP A 112 -4.47 -17.63 9.23
N ILE A 113 -3.56 -16.85 9.83
CA ILE A 113 -3.20 -16.94 11.26
C ILE A 113 -3.68 -15.69 12.00
N THR A 114 -3.82 -15.78 13.33
CA THR A 114 -4.14 -14.60 14.15
C THR A 114 -3.03 -13.57 14.09
N PHE A 115 -3.32 -12.32 14.46
CA PHE A 115 -2.28 -11.29 14.46
C PHE A 115 -1.16 -11.62 15.43
N GLU A 116 -1.49 -12.17 16.61
CA GLU A 116 -0.54 -12.54 17.66
C GLU A 116 0.37 -13.71 17.27
N GLU A 117 -0.03 -14.55 16.31
CA GLU A 117 0.79 -15.65 15.78
C GLU A 117 1.76 -15.20 14.68
N VAL A 118 1.63 -13.96 14.18
CA VAL A 118 2.58 -13.41 13.19
C VAL A 118 3.90 -13.09 13.88
N ASP A 119 4.99 -13.68 13.43
CA ASP A 119 6.33 -13.58 14.03
C ASP A 119 6.87 -12.14 14.16
N TYR A 120 6.39 -11.21 13.32
CA TYR A 120 6.72 -9.78 13.37
C TYR A 120 5.59 -8.88 13.89
N TRP A 121 4.56 -9.45 14.54
CA TRP A 121 3.41 -8.67 15.02
C TRP A 121 3.80 -7.61 16.05
N GLU A 122 4.58 -7.98 17.06
CA GLU A 122 5.04 -7.04 18.09
C GLU A 122 5.89 -5.90 17.51
N GLU A 123 6.74 -6.21 16.52
CA GLU A 123 7.53 -5.19 15.83
C GLU A 123 6.63 -4.27 15.00
N THR A 124 5.61 -4.83 14.33
CA THR A 124 4.61 -4.06 13.59
C THR A 124 3.86 -3.11 14.52
N CYS A 125 3.37 -3.57 15.67
CA CYS A 125 2.70 -2.71 16.65
C CYS A 125 3.60 -1.55 17.12
N LYS A 126 4.87 -1.83 17.43
CA LYS A 126 5.86 -0.79 17.80
C LYS A 126 6.07 0.24 16.69
N ILE A 127 6.10 -0.19 15.43
CA ILE A 127 6.22 0.72 14.29
C ILE A 127 4.95 1.57 14.14
N LEU A 128 3.76 0.98 14.30
CA LEU A 128 2.49 1.70 14.24
C LEU A 128 2.38 2.74 15.36
N ASP A 129 2.76 2.39 16.61
CA ASP A 129 2.78 3.33 17.74
C ASP A 129 3.81 4.45 17.53
N TRP A 130 5.00 4.11 17.02
CA TRP A 130 6.03 5.09 16.68
C TRP A 130 5.54 6.07 15.59
N ALA A 131 4.81 5.58 14.60
CA ALA A 131 4.28 6.39 13.52
C ALA A 131 3.33 7.49 14.01
N GLU A 132 2.64 7.31 15.16
CA GLU A 132 1.76 8.32 15.75
C GLU A 132 2.47 9.66 16.03
N THR A 133 3.76 9.63 16.30
CA THR A 133 4.53 10.83 16.68
C THR A 133 5.67 11.16 15.70
N HIS A 134 5.97 10.29 14.74
CA HIS A 134 7.10 10.45 13.82
C HIS A 134 6.69 10.51 12.35
N VAL A 135 5.41 10.34 12.03
CA VAL A 135 4.89 10.33 10.67
C VAL A 135 3.66 11.22 10.56
N THR A 136 3.59 12.03 9.51
CA THR A 136 2.43 12.90 9.27
C THR A 136 1.20 12.11 8.86
N SER A 137 1.32 11.17 7.91
CA SER A 137 0.21 10.34 7.44
C SER A 137 0.67 8.92 7.10
N THR A 138 -0.07 7.92 7.55
CA THR A 138 0.20 6.49 7.31
C THR A 138 -0.87 5.87 6.42
N LEU A 139 -0.43 5.22 5.33
CA LEU A 139 -1.26 4.47 4.40
C LEU A 139 -1.08 2.97 4.66
N HIS A 140 -2.14 2.30 5.12
CA HIS A 140 -2.17 0.87 5.40
C HIS A 140 -2.83 0.13 4.24
N ILE A 141 -2.17 -0.88 3.65
CA ILE A 141 -2.65 -1.61 2.46
C ILE A 141 -2.97 -3.06 2.81
N CYS A 142 -4.15 -3.54 2.42
CA CYS A 142 -4.61 -4.92 2.52
C CYS A 142 -4.48 -5.48 3.95
N TRP A 143 -3.61 -6.46 4.20
CA TRP A 143 -3.38 -7.00 5.54
C TRP A 143 -2.99 -5.92 6.55
N ALA A 144 -2.18 -4.94 6.15
CA ALA A 144 -1.84 -3.82 7.06
C ALA A 144 -3.06 -2.97 7.41
N ALA A 145 -4.06 -2.84 6.52
CA ALA A 145 -5.31 -2.18 6.88
C ALA A 145 -6.08 -2.97 7.95
N GLN A 146 -6.14 -4.31 7.81
CA GLN A 146 -6.73 -5.18 8.83
C GLN A 146 -5.95 -5.09 10.16
N ALA A 147 -4.62 -5.11 10.10
CA ALA A 147 -3.75 -4.96 11.26
C ALA A 147 -3.95 -3.61 11.96
N GLY A 148 -4.08 -2.53 11.20
CA GLY A 148 -4.38 -1.20 11.74
C GLY A 148 -5.77 -1.11 12.37
N PHE A 149 -6.81 -1.66 11.74
CA PHE A 149 -8.14 -1.73 12.35
C PHE A 149 -8.13 -2.51 13.68
N TYR A 150 -7.36 -3.59 13.74
CA TYR A 150 -7.22 -4.36 14.97
C TYR A 150 -6.41 -3.62 16.03
N HIS A 151 -5.25 -3.09 15.67
CA HIS A 151 -4.34 -2.41 16.60
C HIS A 151 -4.95 -1.14 17.22
N TYR A 152 -5.55 -0.28 16.38
CA TYR A 152 -6.05 1.01 16.85
C TYR A 152 -7.49 0.97 17.41
N TYR A 153 -8.34 0.07 16.89
CA TYR A 153 -9.78 0.07 17.20
C TYR A 153 -10.30 -1.26 17.73
N GLY A 154 -9.45 -2.30 17.87
CA GLY A 154 -9.86 -3.62 18.34
C GLY A 154 -10.77 -4.37 17.35
N ILE A 155 -10.85 -3.93 16.09
CA ILE A 155 -11.71 -4.57 15.08
C ILE A 155 -10.94 -5.70 14.42
N ASN A 156 -11.24 -6.94 14.82
CA ASN A 156 -10.55 -8.13 14.31
C ASN A 156 -11.02 -8.50 12.90
N LYS A 157 -10.15 -9.18 12.16
CA LYS A 157 -10.47 -9.82 10.88
C LYS A 157 -11.29 -11.10 11.07
N ARG A 158 -12.01 -11.51 10.04
CA ARG A 158 -12.67 -12.82 9.96
C ARG A 158 -12.31 -13.53 8.66
N GLN A 159 -12.35 -14.87 8.69
CA GLN A 159 -12.11 -15.69 7.51
C GLN A 159 -13.26 -15.57 6.52
N LEU A 160 -12.93 -15.48 5.23
CA LEU A 160 -13.90 -15.55 4.15
C LEU A 160 -14.19 -17.00 3.78
N PRO A 161 -15.41 -17.33 3.32
CA PRO A 161 -15.75 -18.68 2.86
C PRO A 161 -14.91 -19.14 1.66
N GLN A 162 -14.45 -18.19 0.84
CA GLN A 162 -13.56 -18.40 -0.29
C GLN A 162 -12.69 -17.16 -0.48
N LYS A 163 -11.54 -17.33 -1.15
CA LYS A 163 -10.64 -16.21 -1.48
C LYS A 163 -11.40 -15.13 -2.26
N LEU A 164 -11.36 -13.90 -1.77
CA LEU A 164 -11.79 -12.73 -2.52
C LEU A 164 -10.68 -12.38 -3.51
N PHE A 165 -10.89 -12.75 -4.78
CA PHE A 165 -9.84 -12.74 -5.79
C PHE A 165 -10.34 -12.18 -7.11
N GLY A 166 -9.84 -11.02 -7.52
CA GLY A 166 -10.28 -10.36 -8.75
C GLY A 166 -10.35 -8.85 -8.65
N VAL A 167 -11.09 -8.22 -9.57
CA VAL A 167 -11.26 -6.78 -9.72
C VAL A 167 -12.71 -6.41 -9.43
N TYR A 168 -12.94 -5.65 -8.36
CA TYR A 168 -14.28 -5.35 -7.85
C TYR A 168 -14.63 -3.89 -8.03
N GLU A 169 -15.93 -3.65 -8.24
CA GLU A 169 -16.50 -2.31 -8.27
C GLU A 169 -16.66 -1.75 -6.86
N HIS A 170 -16.25 -0.49 -6.68
CA HIS A 170 -16.39 0.26 -5.44
C HIS A 170 -17.11 1.57 -5.71
N LYS A 171 -18.02 1.92 -4.80
CA LYS A 171 -18.76 3.17 -4.85
C LYS A 171 -18.18 4.18 -3.86
N VAL A 172 -17.97 5.41 -4.33
CA VAL A 172 -17.53 6.51 -3.47
C VAL A 172 -18.69 6.97 -2.60
N SER A 173 -18.52 6.90 -1.27
CA SER A 173 -19.54 7.24 -0.28
C SER A 173 -19.46 8.72 0.16
N ASN A 174 -18.26 9.31 0.17
CA ASN A 174 -18.05 10.69 0.62
C ASN A 174 -17.09 11.46 -0.29
N ARG A 175 -17.65 12.22 -1.22
CA ARG A 175 -16.90 13.02 -2.21
C ARG A 175 -16.28 14.31 -1.66
N LYS A 176 -16.63 14.73 -0.44
CA LYS A 176 -16.11 15.97 0.16
C LYS A 176 -14.68 15.82 0.66
N ILE A 177 -14.23 14.59 0.83
CA ILE A 177 -12.90 14.29 1.36
C ILE A 177 -11.86 14.33 0.23
N PRO A 178 -10.77 15.09 0.36
CA PRO A 178 -9.78 15.27 -0.70
C PRO A 178 -9.13 13.98 -1.21
N LEU A 179 -9.10 12.92 -0.41
CA LEU A 179 -8.48 11.64 -0.78
C LEU A 179 -9.14 11.00 -2.02
N VAL A 180 -10.45 11.19 -2.20
CA VAL A 180 -11.20 10.68 -3.35
C VAL A 180 -11.44 11.74 -4.44
N ARG A 181 -10.72 12.85 -4.41
CA ARG A 181 -10.83 13.88 -5.44
C ARG A 181 -10.42 13.32 -6.79
N GLY A 182 -11.26 13.53 -7.81
CA GLY A 182 -11.04 13.03 -9.17
C GLY A 182 -11.44 11.57 -9.37
N PHE A 183 -12.01 10.90 -8.35
CA PHE A 183 -12.60 9.58 -8.54
C PHE A 183 -13.96 9.69 -9.25
N ASP A 184 -14.27 8.70 -10.05
CA ASP A 184 -15.62 8.47 -10.57
C ASP A 184 -16.57 8.02 -9.44
N ASP A 185 -17.89 8.02 -9.68
CA ASP A 185 -18.87 7.52 -8.71
C ASP A 185 -18.66 6.04 -8.39
N ILE A 186 -18.24 5.29 -9.41
CA ILE A 186 -17.89 3.87 -9.34
C ILE A 186 -16.51 3.70 -9.96
N PHE A 187 -15.66 2.96 -9.28
CA PHE A 187 -14.33 2.63 -9.76
C PHE A 187 -13.97 1.19 -9.47
N LEU A 188 -12.96 0.69 -10.14
CA LEU A 188 -12.46 -0.68 -10.02
C LEU A 188 -11.19 -0.72 -9.19
N ALA A 189 -11.05 -1.75 -8.34
CA ALA A 189 -9.83 -2.06 -7.62
C ALA A 189 -9.61 -3.56 -7.45
N PRO A 190 -8.35 -4.04 -7.52
CA PRO A 190 -8.01 -5.45 -7.29
C PRO A 190 -8.07 -5.81 -5.81
N HIS A 191 -8.46 -7.05 -5.55
CA HIS A 191 -8.38 -7.72 -4.25
C HIS A 191 -7.78 -9.11 -4.41
N SER A 192 -6.99 -9.52 -3.42
CA SER A 192 -6.49 -10.88 -3.27
C SER A 192 -6.31 -11.16 -1.77
N ARG A 193 -7.32 -11.76 -1.14
CA ARG A 193 -7.31 -12.00 0.31
C ARG A 193 -8.24 -13.12 0.74
N HIS A 194 -7.88 -13.83 1.79
CA HIS A 194 -8.67 -14.89 2.44
C HIS A 194 -9.47 -14.40 3.65
N THR A 195 -9.17 -13.19 4.13
CA THR A 195 -9.82 -12.59 5.29
C THR A 195 -10.38 -11.19 4.96
N GLU A 196 -11.24 -10.70 5.81
CA GLU A 196 -11.74 -9.33 5.76
C GLU A 196 -11.91 -8.75 7.17
N THR A 197 -11.84 -7.42 7.29
CA THR A 197 -12.39 -6.71 8.43
C THR A 197 -13.89 -6.53 8.19
N PRO A 198 -14.77 -6.97 9.09
CA PRO A 198 -16.21 -6.89 8.90
C PRO A 198 -16.67 -5.44 8.64
N SER A 199 -17.37 -5.19 7.53
CA SER A 199 -17.84 -3.84 7.18
C SER A 199 -18.75 -3.26 8.25
N GLU A 200 -19.60 -4.09 8.86
CA GLU A 200 -20.48 -3.70 9.97
C GLU A 200 -19.72 -3.20 11.20
N ALA A 201 -18.55 -3.74 11.48
CA ALA A 201 -17.71 -3.29 12.59
C ALA A 201 -17.01 -1.96 12.26
N ILE A 202 -16.57 -1.77 11.00
CA ILE A 202 -16.00 -0.51 10.53
C ILE A 202 -17.06 0.60 10.57
N HIS A 203 -18.28 0.33 10.10
CA HIS A 203 -19.41 1.29 10.15
C HIS A 203 -19.82 1.66 11.58
N ALA A 204 -19.66 0.75 12.54
CA ALA A 204 -19.99 1.00 13.95
C ALA A 204 -18.91 1.84 14.67
N CYS A 205 -17.70 1.91 14.15
CA CYS A 205 -16.60 2.69 14.75
C CYS A 205 -16.72 4.17 14.37
N LYS A 206 -16.95 5.02 15.36
CA LYS A 206 -17.19 6.45 15.16
C LYS A 206 -15.95 7.24 14.75
N GLU A 207 -14.78 6.72 15.04
CA GLU A 207 -13.49 7.30 14.70
C GLU A 207 -13.13 7.11 13.23
N LEU A 208 -13.82 6.20 12.52
CA LEU A 208 -13.58 5.88 11.13
C LEU A 208 -14.57 6.61 10.20
N THR A 209 -14.06 7.20 9.14
CA THR A 209 -14.86 7.73 8.03
C THR A 209 -14.66 6.88 6.80
N ILE A 210 -15.73 6.22 6.33
CA ILE A 210 -15.69 5.39 5.13
C ILE A 210 -15.82 6.28 3.90
N LEU A 211 -14.92 6.10 2.93
CA LEU A 211 -14.87 6.87 1.69
C LEU A 211 -15.31 6.08 0.47
N ALA A 212 -15.07 4.78 0.47
CA ALA A 212 -15.49 3.91 -0.63
C ALA A 212 -15.73 2.48 -0.14
N GLU A 213 -16.74 1.84 -0.69
CA GLU A 213 -17.09 0.46 -0.37
C GLU A 213 -17.69 -0.29 -1.58
N SER A 214 -17.69 -1.59 -1.52
CA SER A 214 -18.22 -2.53 -2.52
C SER A 214 -19.27 -3.43 -1.90
N GLU A 215 -20.34 -3.71 -2.63
CA GLU A 215 -21.32 -4.71 -2.19
C GLU A 215 -20.74 -6.12 -2.07
N LYS A 216 -19.72 -6.42 -2.89
CA LYS A 216 -19.07 -7.75 -2.93
C LYS A 216 -17.79 -7.84 -2.11
N ALA A 217 -17.03 -6.73 -2.02
CA ALA A 217 -15.71 -6.72 -1.42
C ALA A 217 -15.63 -5.92 -0.09
N GLY A 218 -16.77 -5.40 0.39
CA GLY A 218 -16.84 -4.64 1.64
C GLY A 218 -16.17 -3.27 1.56
N VAL A 219 -15.79 -2.72 2.72
CA VAL A 219 -15.14 -1.41 2.81
C VAL A 219 -13.78 -1.47 2.13
N PHE A 220 -13.54 -0.57 1.18
CA PHE A 220 -12.28 -0.44 0.45
C PHE A 220 -11.39 0.64 1.04
N LEU A 221 -11.96 1.81 1.33
CA LEU A 221 -11.20 2.99 1.74
C LEU A 221 -11.85 3.63 2.96
N ALA A 222 -11.10 3.76 4.04
CA ALA A 222 -11.49 4.47 5.24
C ALA A 222 -10.35 5.36 5.75
N ILE A 223 -10.69 6.43 6.46
CA ILE A 223 -9.73 7.33 7.11
C ILE A 223 -10.09 7.58 8.56
N ALA A 224 -9.10 7.90 9.36
CA ALA A 224 -9.25 8.41 10.71
C ALA A 224 -8.30 9.59 10.96
N GLU A 225 -8.59 10.36 12.00
CA GLU A 225 -7.74 11.48 12.47
C GLU A 225 -7.36 12.42 11.31
N GLU A 226 -8.37 12.88 10.57
CA GLU A 226 -8.21 13.81 9.43
C GLU A 226 -7.23 13.31 8.35
N GLY A 227 -7.02 11.98 8.25
CA GLY A 227 -6.13 11.35 7.27
C GLY A 227 -4.73 11.05 7.78
N LYS A 228 -4.50 11.18 9.09
CA LYS A 228 -3.29 10.65 9.72
C LYS A 228 -3.20 9.13 9.56
N LYS A 229 -4.34 8.45 9.61
CA LYS A 229 -4.48 7.02 9.33
C LYS A 229 -5.41 6.79 8.15
N ILE A 230 -4.91 6.11 7.13
CA ILE A 230 -5.64 5.76 5.91
C ILE A 230 -5.58 4.25 5.72
N PHE A 231 -6.73 3.63 5.47
CA PHE A 231 -6.89 2.18 5.34
C PHE A 231 -7.42 1.83 3.95
N VAL A 232 -6.65 1.05 3.20
CA VAL A 232 -6.98 0.58 1.85
C VAL A 232 -7.05 -0.94 1.88
N ALA A 233 -8.26 -1.51 1.83
CA ALA A 233 -8.46 -2.96 1.99
C ALA A 233 -8.16 -3.80 0.74
N GLY A 234 -7.85 -3.17 -0.40
CA GLY A 234 -7.44 -3.81 -1.65
C GLY A 234 -6.03 -3.46 -2.05
N HIS A 235 -5.71 -3.73 -3.32
CA HIS A 235 -4.39 -3.54 -3.89
C HIS A 235 -4.42 -2.62 -5.13
N PRO A 236 -4.69 -1.32 -4.98
CA PRO A 236 -4.73 -0.40 -6.13
C PRO A 236 -3.38 -0.32 -6.87
N GLU A 237 -2.27 -0.62 -6.19
CA GLU A 237 -0.91 -0.61 -6.75
C GLU A 237 -0.61 -1.77 -7.70
N TYR A 238 -1.39 -2.85 -7.69
CA TYR A 238 -1.13 -4.05 -8.48
C TYR A 238 -0.97 -3.77 -9.97
N ASP A 239 -0.03 -4.46 -10.58
CA ASP A 239 0.17 -4.47 -12.02
C ASP A 239 -0.84 -5.35 -12.75
N ARG A 240 -0.90 -5.16 -14.08
CA ARG A 240 -1.79 -5.93 -14.94
C ARG A 240 -1.72 -7.44 -14.70
N TYR A 241 -0.53 -7.98 -14.52
CA TYR A 241 -0.31 -9.42 -14.42
C TYR A 241 -0.19 -9.95 -13.00
N THR A 242 -0.33 -9.14 -11.96
CA THR A 242 -0.15 -9.61 -10.58
C THR A 242 -1.14 -10.71 -10.22
N LEU A 243 -2.44 -10.50 -10.46
CA LEU A 243 -3.46 -11.53 -10.20
C LEU A 243 -3.30 -12.75 -11.15
N ASN A 244 -2.86 -12.54 -12.39
CA ASN A 244 -2.54 -13.62 -13.31
C ASN A 244 -1.42 -14.52 -12.77
N ASN A 245 -0.35 -13.91 -12.28
CA ASN A 245 0.79 -14.64 -11.72
C ASN A 245 0.40 -15.39 -10.45
N GLU A 246 -0.45 -14.80 -9.59
CA GLU A 246 -1.01 -15.48 -8.43
C GLU A 246 -1.89 -16.66 -8.84
N TYR A 247 -2.75 -16.49 -9.84
CA TYR A 247 -3.65 -17.53 -10.35
C TYR A 247 -2.87 -18.75 -10.84
N HIS A 248 -1.91 -18.54 -11.74
CA HIS A 248 -1.10 -19.63 -12.29
C HIS A 248 -0.21 -20.27 -11.22
N ARG A 249 0.41 -19.49 -10.33
CA ARG A 249 1.18 -20.01 -9.19
C ARG A 249 0.35 -20.97 -8.32
N ASP A 250 -0.90 -20.61 -8.03
CA ASP A 250 -1.75 -21.39 -7.16
C ASP A 250 -2.30 -22.62 -7.89
N LEU A 251 -2.57 -22.54 -9.20
CA LEU A 251 -2.87 -23.69 -10.07
C LEU A 251 -1.70 -24.69 -10.11
N ASP A 252 -0.48 -24.21 -10.32
CA ASP A 252 0.73 -25.05 -10.40
C ASP A 252 0.98 -25.80 -9.08
N LYS A 253 0.55 -25.22 -7.96
CA LYS A 253 0.58 -25.86 -6.62
C LYS A 253 -0.58 -26.79 -6.35
N GLY A 254 -1.53 -26.92 -7.27
CA GLY A 254 -2.74 -27.74 -7.10
C GLY A 254 -3.71 -27.17 -6.04
N LEU A 255 -3.63 -25.88 -5.73
CA LEU A 255 -4.51 -25.24 -4.78
C LEU A 255 -5.89 -24.96 -5.43
N PRO A 256 -6.99 -25.03 -4.65
CA PRO A 256 -8.31 -24.65 -5.13
C PRO A 256 -8.40 -23.14 -5.35
N ILE A 257 -8.19 -22.71 -6.59
CA ILE A 257 -8.29 -21.28 -6.96
C ILE A 257 -9.31 -21.13 -8.08
N GLN A 258 -10.10 -20.05 -8.00
CA GLN A 258 -11.03 -19.66 -9.06
C GLN A 258 -10.36 -18.65 -10.00
N VAL A 259 -10.85 -18.57 -11.24
CA VAL A 259 -10.50 -17.48 -12.16
C VAL A 259 -10.76 -16.14 -11.47
N PRO A 260 -9.82 -15.19 -11.50
CA PRO A 260 -10.01 -13.88 -10.86
C PRO A 260 -11.25 -13.17 -11.42
N TYR A 261 -12.16 -12.79 -10.54
CA TYR A 261 -13.42 -12.12 -10.92
C TYR A 261 -13.17 -10.82 -11.71
N ASN A 262 -13.89 -10.63 -12.81
CA ASN A 262 -13.87 -9.42 -13.65
C ASN A 262 -12.46 -8.97 -14.06
N TYR A 263 -11.57 -9.91 -14.36
CA TYR A 263 -10.16 -9.63 -14.62
C TYR A 263 -9.75 -9.98 -16.05
N TYR A 264 -10.15 -11.13 -16.53
CA TYR A 264 -9.95 -11.51 -17.92
C TYR A 264 -11.17 -11.16 -18.78
N PRO A 265 -11.00 -10.79 -20.07
CA PRO A 265 -12.12 -10.74 -21.02
C PRO A 265 -12.85 -12.09 -21.04
N ASP A 266 -14.16 -12.08 -20.98
CA ASP A 266 -15.03 -13.27 -21.02
C ASP A 266 -14.65 -14.38 -19.99
N ASP A 267 -13.99 -14.00 -18.89
CA ASP A 267 -13.44 -14.90 -17.86
C ASP A 267 -12.46 -15.97 -18.42
N ASP A 268 -11.84 -15.70 -19.56
CA ASP A 268 -10.91 -16.61 -20.25
C ASP A 268 -9.46 -16.33 -19.86
N PRO A 269 -8.79 -17.20 -19.08
CA PRO A 269 -7.39 -17.02 -18.63
C PRO A 269 -6.34 -17.02 -19.75
N GLU A 270 -6.68 -17.48 -20.96
CA GLU A 270 -5.79 -17.43 -22.13
C GLU A 270 -5.75 -16.02 -22.75
N GLN A 271 -6.70 -15.15 -22.41
CA GLN A 271 -6.73 -13.80 -22.89
C GLN A 271 -5.90 -12.85 -22.01
N ARG A 272 -5.45 -11.76 -22.63
CA ARG A 272 -4.70 -10.72 -21.92
C ARG A 272 -5.58 -10.02 -20.89
N PRO A 273 -5.18 -9.96 -19.60
CA PRO A 273 -5.94 -9.27 -18.58
C PRO A 273 -6.16 -7.78 -18.87
N LEU A 274 -7.30 -7.25 -18.46
CA LEU A 274 -7.59 -5.82 -18.56
C LEU A 274 -7.01 -5.05 -17.37
N LEU A 275 -6.41 -3.90 -17.62
CA LEU A 275 -5.95 -2.98 -16.58
C LEU A 275 -6.95 -1.83 -16.47
N GLN A 276 -7.84 -1.89 -15.47
CA GLN A 276 -8.98 -0.98 -15.35
C GLN A 276 -8.96 -0.11 -14.08
N TRP A 277 -7.89 -0.18 -13.26
CA TRP A 277 -7.81 0.50 -11.97
C TRP A 277 -6.65 1.50 -11.86
N ARG A 278 -5.78 1.59 -12.86
CA ARG A 278 -4.56 2.42 -12.83
C ARG A 278 -4.83 3.91 -12.59
N SER A 279 -5.85 4.48 -13.23
CA SER A 279 -6.19 5.91 -13.08
C SER A 279 -6.62 6.24 -11.66
N HIS A 280 -7.44 5.40 -11.03
CA HIS A 280 -7.89 5.60 -9.65
C HIS A 280 -6.77 5.33 -8.64
N CYS A 281 -5.89 4.36 -8.91
CA CYS A 281 -4.65 4.17 -8.16
C CYS A 281 -3.80 5.47 -8.18
N ASN A 282 -3.53 5.99 -9.35
CA ASN A 282 -2.75 7.22 -9.50
C ASN A 282 -3.38 8.40 -8.76
N ASN A 283 -4.71 8.54 -8.83
CA ASN A 283 -5.44 9.58 -8.10
C ASN A 283 -5.32 9.40 -6.58
N LEU A 284 -5.47 8.16 -6.07
CA LEU A 284 -5.36 7.85 -4.65
C LEU A 284 -3.99 8.29 -4.10
N TYR A 285 -2.90 7.83 -4.71
CA TYR A 285 -1.55 8.13 -4.25
C TYR A 285 -1.18 9.60 -4.44
N SER A 286 -1.59 10.24 -5.55
CA SER A 286 -1.39 11.67 -5.78
C SER A 286 -2.15 12.52 -4.76
N ASN A 287 -3.40 12.16 -4.44
CA ASN A 287 -4.20 12.86 -3.44
C ASN A 287 -3.61 12.68 -2.03
N TRP A 288 -3.16 11.45 -1.69
CA TRP A 288 -2.48 11.20 -0.43
C TRP A 288 -1.21 12.06 -0.30
N LEU A 289 -0.31 12.01 -1.28
CA LEU A 289 0.91 12.80 -1.28
C LEU A 289 0.64 14.30 -1.20
N ASN A 290 -0.36 14.80 -1.93
CA ASN A 290 -0.65 16.24 -1.97
C ASN A 290 -1.34 16.73 -0.70
N TYR A 291 -2.42 16.07 -0.26
CA TYR A 291 -3.30 16.62 0.78
C TYR A 291 -2.95 16.16 2.19
N TYR A 292 -2.40 14.95 2.35
CA TYR A 292 -2.15 14.32 3.65
C TYR A 292 -0.67 14.19 4.01
N VAL A 293 0.19 14.30 3.02
CA VAL A 293 1.64 14.29 3.21
C VAL A 293 2.19 15.71 3.04
N TYR A 294 2.15 16.27 1.84
CA TYR A 294 2.78 17.56 1.55
C TYR A 294 2.13 18.75 2.27
N GLN A 295 0.79 18.89 2.17
CA GLN A 295 0.10 20.03 2.79
C GLN A 295 -0.08 19.90 4.31
N ALA A 296 -0.11 18.68 4.84
CA ALA A 296 -0.26 18.43 6.26
C ALA A 296 1.08 18.43 7.03
N THR A 297 2.20 18.15 6.37
CA THR A 297 3.51 18.15 7.02
C THR A 297 3.94 19.55 7.41
N PRO A 298 4.35 19.79 8.66
CA PRO A 298 4.94 21.08 9.05
C PRO A 298 6.25 21.31 8.29
N TYR A 299 6.61 22.59 8.08
CA TYR A 299 7.87 22.94 7.40
C TYR A 299 9.09 22.34 8.09
N ASP A 300 9.08 22.31 9.41
CA ASP A 300 10.08 21.64 10.24
C ASP A 300 9.54 20.28 10.71
N LEU A 301 10.15 19.17 10.27
CA LEU A 301 9.75 17.80 10.62
C LEU A 301 9.82 17.51 12.13
N ALA A 302 10.65 18.24 12.89
CA ALA A 302 10.69 18.11 14.35
C ALA A 302 9.38 18.54 15.03
N GLN A 303 8.47 19.18 14.31
CA GLN A 303 7.15 19.61 14.80
C GLN A 303 6.03 18.60 14.53
N ILE A 304 6.32 17.45 13.95
CA ILE A 304 5.36 16.34 13.79
C ILE A 304 4.97 15.85 15.19
N ARG A 305 3.66 15.80 15.48
CA ARG A 305 3.10 15.41 16.77
C ARG A 305 1.98 14.39 16.59
#